data_1c7f1883b902536e0f087b0abffe65c5
#
_entry.id   1c7f1883b902536e0f087b0abffe65c5
#
_cell.length_a   1.000
_cell.length_b   1.000
_cell.length_c   1.000
_cell.angle_alpha   90.00
_cell.angle_beta   90.00
_cell.angle_gamma   90.00
#
_symmetry.space_group_name_H-M   'P 1'
#
loop_
_entity.id
_entity.type
_entity.pdbx_description
1 polymer ?
#
loop_
_entity_poly.entity_id
_entity_poly.type
_entity_poly.pdbx_seq_one_letter_code
_entity_poly.pdbx_strand_id
1 'polypeptide(L)'
;VNPSHVLYITTEGDINQLNDRFKLMKLKPNVNKLHIIDIDDIPDFYIRDIERDIYELTFDKEPLFIIMDMFKDIKFDTSYDLNNYQEINDVVFRKLKELCRKYNSTLLVTHHLNKRDETMGSVGLNADVSGIIKLKESKNNYNKLTLDYKGRDLGRLELNLKRNDNQTFSVIDENTNDETDYNLLLFIKYAVAKKDFDYTISDILSKTNILLTPTQLGGLIQRNLSLLEKE
;
A
#
# COMPACT_ATOMS: atom_id res chain seq x y z
N VAL A 1 8.82 9.18 -0.12
CA VAL A 1 9.75 8.85 0.98
C VAL A 1 9.89 7.34 0.97
N ASN A 2 11.10 6.80 0.79
CA ASN A 2 11.34 5.37 0.95
C ASN A 2 11.41 5.09 2.45
N PRO A 3 10.55 4.23 3.01
CA PRO A 3 10.64 3.87 4.41
C PRO A 3 11.95 3.13 4.66
N SER A 4 12.61 3.45 5.75
CA SER A 4 13.82 2.76 6.17
C SER A 4 13.49 1.48 6.90
N HIS A 5 12.39 1.49 7.66
CA HIS A 5 11.89 0.33 8.39
C HIS A 5 10.42 0.06 8.05
N VAL A 6 10.02 -1.19 8.17
CA VAL A 6 8.63 -1.66 8.04
C VAL A 6 8.25 -2.38 9.32
N LEU A 7 7.17 -1.96 9.95
CA LEU A 7 6.52 -2.66 11.05
C LEU A 7 5.25 -3.32 10.49
N TYR A 8 5.23 -4.64 10.45
CA TYR A 8 4.08 -5.43 10.00
C TYR A 8 3.43 -6.10 11.21
N ILE A 9 2.20 -5.70 11.50
CA ILE A 9 1.39 -6.23 12.60
C ILE A 9 0.33 -7.11 11.98
N THR A 10 0.36 -8.40 12.26
CA THR A 10 -0.58 -9.39 11.71
C THR A 10 -1.50 -9.94 12.81
N THR A 11 -2.76 -10.14 12.43
CA THR A 11 -3.79 -10.77 13.27
C THR A 11 -4.46 -11.97 12.57
N GLU A 12 -4.09 -12.26 11.33
CA GLU A 12 -4.70 -13.30 10.50
C GLU A 12 -3.69 -14.24 9.86
N GLY A 13 -2.48 -14.31 10.33
CA GLY A 13 -1.51 -15.16 9.66
C GLY A 13 -0.29 -15.52 10.48
N ASP A 14 -0.03 -16.79 10.52
CA ASP A 14 1.21 -17.34 11.05
C ASP A 14 2.43 -16.77 10.29
N ILE A 15 3.46 -16.37 11.01
CA ILE A 15 4.76 -15.95 10.49
C ILE A 15 5.31 -16.96 9.46
N ASN A 16 5.04 -18.24 9.63
CA ASN A 16 5.45 -19.28 8.68
C ASN A 16 4.77 -19.10 7.31
N GLN A 17 3.49 -18.78 7.29
CA GLN A 17 2.76 -18.51 6.04
C GLN A 17 3.32 -17.28 5.32
N LEU A 18 3.68 -16.24 6.06
CA LEU A 18 4.29 -15.04 5.50
C LEU A 18 5.69 -15.37 4.90
N ASN A 19 6.48 -16.17 5.60
CA ASN A 19 7.78 -16.65 5.11
C ASN A 19 7.63 -17.48 3.84
N ASP A 20 6.62 -18.33 3.74
CA ASP A 20 6.37 -19.13 2.55
C ASP A 20 5.92 -18.27 1.36
N ARG A 21 5.13 -17.21 1.60
CA ARG A 21 4.82 -16.21 0.58
C ARG A 21 6.09 -15.48 0.10
N PHE A 22 6.98 -15.07 0.99
CA PHE A 22 8.26 -14.46 0.60
C PHE A 22 9.11 -15.38 -0.27
N LYS A 23 9.20 -16.66 0.08
CA LYS A 23 9.91 -17.67 -0.74
C LYS A 23 9.28 -17.80 -2.13
N LEU A 24 7.94 -17.89 -2.19
CA LEU A 24 7.19 -18.02 -3.44
C LEU A 24 7.40 -16.82 -4.35
N MET A 25 7.38 -15.61 -3.78
CA MET A 25 7.65 -14.35 -4.47
C MET A 25 9.14 -14.14 -4.78
N LYS A 26 10.04 -15.04 -4.32
CA LYS A 26 11.50 -14.90 -4.39
C LYS A 26 12.02 -13.63 -3.71
N LEU A 27 11.32 -13.15 -2.68
CA LEU A 27 11.72 -12.01 -1.89
C LEU A 27 12.69 -12.46 -0.78
N LYS A 28 13.69 -11.63 -0.51
CA LYS A 28 14.61 -11.78 0.63
C LYS A 28 14.49 -10.54 1.50
N PRO A 29 13.55 -10.50 2.45
CA PRO A 29 13.38 -9.34 3.31
C PRO A 29 14.66 -9.10 4.12
N ASN A 30 14.98 -7.82 4.30
CA ASN A 30 16.05 -7.42 5.20
C ASN A 30 15.52 -7.52 6.64
N VAL A 31 16.00 -8.52 7.38
CA VAL A 31 15.57 -8.79 8.76
C VAL A 31 15.84 -7.63 9.74
N ASN A 32 16.78 -6.76 9.42
CA ASN A 32 17.04 -5.56 10.24
C ASN A 32 16.08 -4.41 9.94
N LYS A 33 15.28 -4.50 8.86
CA LYS A 33 14.37 -3.46 8.41
C LYS A 33 12.90 -3.88 8.36
N LEU A 34 12.62 -5.18 8.39
CA LEU A 34 11.27 -5.72 8.47
C LEU A 34 11.05 -6.32 9.86
N HIS A 35 10.19 -5.69 10.64
CA HIS A 35 9.80 -6.12 11.97
C HIS A 35 8.37 -6.65 11.90
N ILE A 36 8.17 -7.88 12.34
CA ILE A 36 6.87 -8.56 12.28
C ILE A 36 6.40 -8.81 13.71
N ILE A 37 5.19 -8.39 14.01
CA ILE A 37 4.49 -8.67 15.26
C ILE A 37 3.28 -9.52 14.92
N ASP A 38 3.23 -10.74 15.45
CA ASP A 38 2.05 -11.59 15.43
C ASP A 38 1.31 -11.38 16.75
N ILE A 39 0.14 -10.77 16.68
CA ILE A 39 -0.61 -10.43 17.91
C ILE A 39 -1.37 -11.62 18.49
N ASP A 40 -1.53 -12.72 17.75
CA ASP A 40 -2.09 -13.96 18.29
C ASP A 40 -1.18 -14.55 19.37
N ASP A 41 0.12 -14.29 19.30
CA ASP A 41 1.10 -14.70 20.31
C ASP A 41 1.14 -13.73 21.52
N ILE A 42 0.49 -12.57 21.44
CA ILE A 42 0.53 -11.53 22.47
C ILE A 42 -0.89 -11.26 22.99
N PRO A 43 -1.35 -11.98 24.05
CA PRO A 43 -2.62 -11.67 24.68
C PRO A 43 -2.59 -10.21 25.18
N ASP A 44 -3.66 -9.47 24.96
CA ASP A 44 -3.81 -8.08 25.39
C ASP A 44 -2.87 -7.07 24.69
N PHE A 45 -2.68 -7.22 23.37
CA PHE A 45 -1.98 -6.24 22.55
C PHE A 45 -2.85 -5.01 22.27
N TYR A 46 -2.36 -3.83 22.69
CA TYR A 46 -3.07 -2.56 22.56
C TYR A 46 -2.32 -1.55 21.70
N ILE A 47 -3.02 -0.51 21.27
CA ILE A 47 -2.40 0.59 20.50
C ILE A 47 -1.18 1.22 21.20
N ARG A 48 -1.14 1.23 22.52
CA ARG A 48 0.02 1.72 23.30
C ARG A 48 1.26 0.84 23.15
N ASP A 49 1.09 -0.46 22.90
CA ASP A 49 2.20 -1.38 22.66
C ASP A 49 2.82 -1.10 21.29
N ILE A 50 1.98 -0.82 20.30
CA ILE A 50 2.43 -0.33 18.98
C ILE A 50 3.24 0.96 19.13
N GLU A 51 2.81 1.89 19.97
CA GLU A 51 3.52 3.16 20.18
C GLU A 51 4.91 2.93 20.77
N ARG A 52 5.05 2.01 21.72
CA ARG A 52 6.34 1.62 22.29
C ARG A 52 7.25 1.03 21.20
N ASP A 53 6.75 0.09 20.41
CA ASP A 53 7.53 -0.58 19.37
C ASP A 53 7.95 0.39 18.26
N ILE A 54 7.06 1.31 17.87
CA ILE A 54 7.40 2.39 16.94
C ILE A 54 8.50 3.28 17.50
N TYR A 55 8.42 3.64 18.78
CA TYR A 55 9.44 4.47 19.42
C TYR A 55 10.81 3.81 19.36
N GLU A 56 10.89 2.53 19.65
CA GLU A 56 12.14 1.76 19.59
C GLU A 56 12.72 1.70 18.16
N LEU A 57 11.84 1.52 17.15
CA LEU A 57 12.26 1.44 15.75
C LEU A 57 12.61 2.78 15.12
N THR A 58 12.07 3.89 15.64
CA THR A 58 12.31 5.23 15.11
C THR A 58 13.39 6.00 15.87
N PHE A 59 14.14 5.32 16.72
CA PHE A 59 15.21 5.96 17.52
C PHE A 59 16.17 6.78 16.66
N ASP A 60 16.47 6.31 15.45
CA ASP A 60 17.35 6.99 14.48
C ASP A 60 16.62 8.04 13.61
N LYS A 61 15.35 8.34 13.90
CA LYS A 61 14.48 9.28 13.14
C LYS A 61 14.27 8.90 11.67
N GLU A 62 14.46 7.65 11.32
CA GLU A 62 14.15 7.16 9.98
C GLU A 62 12.64 7.01 9.79
N PRO A 63 12.10 7.30 8.60
CA PRO A 63 10.67 7.12 8.34
C PRO A 63 10.28 5.64 8.43
N LEU A 64 9.16 5.38 9.07
CA LEU A 64 8.62 4.05 9.30
C LEU A 64 7.36 3.84 8.46
N PHE A 65 7.23 2.67 7.84
CA PHE A 65 5.99 2.22 7.24
C PHE A 65 5.34 1.16 8.13
N ILE A 66 4.13 1.42 8.59
CA ILE A 66 3.38 0.54 9.47
C ILE A 66 2.27 -0.12 8.66
N ILE A 67 2.16 -1.43 8.75
CA ILE A 67 1.09 -2.22 8.14
C ILE A 67 0.33 -2.92 9.26
N MET A 68 -0.99 -2.74 9.33
CA MET A 68 -1.88 -3.43 10.26
C MET A 68 -2.82 -4.35 9.47
N ASP A 69 -2.64 -5.65 9.63
CA ASP A 69 -3.35 -6.70 8.90
C ASP A 69 -3.91 -7.76 9.88
N MET A 70 -5.13 -7.60 10.38
CA MET A 70 -6.22 -6.68 10.07
C MET A 70 -6.48 -5.69 11.21
N PHE A 71 -7.02 -4.56 10.79
CA PHE A 71 -7.37 -3.47 11.70
C PHE A 71 -8.40 -3.82 12.80
N LYS A 72 -9.42 -4.62 12.47
CA LYS A 72 -10.54 -4.92 13.39
C LYS A 72 -10.12 -5.62 14.69
N ASP A 73 -8.98 -6.30 14.69
CA ASP A 73 -8.54 -7.14 15.80
C ASP A 73 -7.60 -6.41 16.76
N ILE A 74 -7.20 -5.16 16.42
CA ILE A 74 -6.36 -4.35 17.28
C ILE A 74 -7.18 -3.71 18.39
N LYS A 75 -6.78 -3.93 19.63
CA LYS A 75 -7.44 -3.38 20.81
C LYS A 75 -7.02 -1.91 21.03
N PHE A 76 -7.97 -1.12 21.47
CA PHE A 76 -7.74 0.24 21.93
C PHE A 76 -8.06 0.32 23.43
N ASP A 77 -7.45 1.27 24.14
CA ASP A 77 -7.64 1.44 25.60
C ASP A 77 -9.10 1.73 25.97
N THR A 78 -9.90 2.17 25.02
CA THR A 78 -11.33 2.42 25.18
C THR A 78 -12.09 1.56 24.18
N SER A 79 -13.13 0.87 24.63
CA SER A 79 -14.05 0.16 23.73
C SER A 79 -14.75 1.14 22.78
N TYR A 80 -15.00 0.71 21.56
CA TYR A 80 -15.69 1.50 20.53
C TYR A 80 -16.57 0.60 19.67
N ASP A 81 -17.64 1.18 19.11
CA ASP A 81 -18.49 0.49 18.14
C ASP A 81 -18.04 0.83 16.71
N LEU A 82 -17.69 -0.21 15.96
CA LEU A 82 -17.31 -0.07 14.53
C LEU A 82 -18.42 0.53 13.65
N ASN A 83 -19.66 0.55 14.09
CA ASN A 83 -20.77 1.17 13.39
C ASN A 83 -20.99 2.64 13.80
N ASN A 84 -20.34 3.10 14.86
CA ASN A 84 -20.41 4.49 15.32
C ASN A 84 -19.23 5.30 14.80
N TYR A 85 -19.47 6.11 13.77
CA TYR A 85 -18.43 6.93 13.16
C TYR A 85 -17.70 7.83 14.14
N GLN A 86 -18.43 8.46 15.07
CA GLN A 86 -17.83 9.41 16.00
C GLN A 86 -16.87 8.72 16.97
N GLU A 87 -17.25 7.54 17.47
CA GLU A 87 -16.37 6.75 18.33
C GLU A 87 -15.13 6.28 17.59
N ILE A 88 -15.28 5.79 16.36
CA ILE A 88 -14.14 5.38 15.54
C ILE A 88 -13.20 6.57 15.30
N ASN A 89 -13.73 7.72 14.93
CA ASN A 89 -12.90 8.89 14.69
C ASN A 89 -12.16 9.31 15.96
N ASP A 90 -12.84 9.41 17.07
CA ASP A 90 -12.29 9.95 18.31
C ASP A 90 -11.36 8.97 19.04
N VAL A 91 -11.71 7.69 19.05
CA VAL A 91 -10.93 6.66 19.76
C VAL A 91 -9.79 6.11 18.90
N VAL A 92 -10.05 5.92 17.61
CA VAL A 92 -9.14 5.19 16.70
C VAL A 92 -8.36 6.12 15.80
N PHE A 93 -9.02 6.78 14.84
CA PHE A 93 -8.30 7.50 13.79
C PHE A 93 -7.52 8.70 14.31
N ARG A 94 -8.02 9.41 15.30
CA ARG A 94 -7.28 10.53 15.89
C ARG A 94 -5.97 10.04 16.50
N LYS A 95 -6.01 8.96 17.30
CA LYS A 95 -4.80 8.37 17.90
C LYS A 95 -3.81 7.86 16.85
N LEU A 96 -4.28 7.15 15.84
CA LEU A 96 -3.42 6.66 14.76
C LEU A 96 -2.77 7.81 13.96
N LYS A 97 -3.52 8.86 13.68
CA LYS A 97 -2.99 10.06 13.00
C LYS A 97 -1.95 10.80 13.85
N GLU A 98 -2.19 10.93 15.15
CA GLU A 98 -1.24 11.53 16.11
C GLU A 98 0.04 10.72 16.16
N LEU A 99 -0.06 9.40 16.23
CA LEU A 99 1.07 8.48 16.23
C LEU A 99 1.88 8.60 14.93
N CYS A 100 1.22 8.59 13.78
CA CYS A 100 1.91 8.76 12.49
C CYS A 100 2.64 10.12 12.39
N ARG A 101 2.03 11.20 12.88
CA ARG A 101 2.66 12.53 12.89
C ARG A 101 3.85 12.60 13.85
N LYS A 102 3.69 12.05 15.04
CA LYS A 102 4.73 12.05 16.09
C LYS A 102 6.00 11.35 15.63
N TYR A 103 5.86 10.25 14.91
CA TYR A 103 6.96 9.40 14.50
C TYR A 103 7.29 9.49 12.99
N ASN A 104 6.76 10.50 12.29
CA ASN A 104 6.96 10.67 10.84
C ASN A 104 6.71 9.37 10.05
N SER A 105 5.64 8.66 10.39
CA SER A 105 5.33 7.33 9.89
C SER A 105 4.17 7.36 8.90
N THR A 106 4.15 6.39 7.99
CA THR A 106 3.01 6.11 7.11
C THR A 106 2.32 4.84 7.59
N LEU A 107 1.01 4.86 7.67
CA LEU A 107 0.20 3.73 8.11
C LEU A 107 -0.68 3.21 6.96
N LEU A 108 -0.61 1.91 6.72
CA LEU A 108 -1.54 1.14 5.89
C LEU A 108 -2.34 0.21 6.80
N VAL A 109 -3.66 0.26 6.70
CA VAL A 109 -4.54 -0.68 7.38
C VAL A 109 -5.31 -1.51 6.36
N THR A 110 -5.38 -2.82 6.56
CA THR A 110 -6.25 -3.68 5.77
C THR A 110 -7.59 -3.85 6.46
N HIS A 111 -8.64 -3.95 5.67
CA HIS A 111 -9.99 -4.14 6.17
C HIS A 111 -10.85 -4.87 5.15
N HIS A 112 -11.72 -5.78 5.61
CA HIS A 112 -12.62 -6.50 4.72
C HIS A 112 -13.68 -5.58 4.11
N LEU A 113 -14.05 -5.92 2.87
CA LEU A 113 -15.25 -5.38 2.24
C LEU A 113 -16.47 -6.23 2.63
N ASN A 114 -17.63 -5.59 2.73
CA ASN A 114 -18.89 -6.29 2.88
C ASN A 114 -19.35 -6.90 1.53
N LYS A 115 -20.47 -7.64 1.53
CA LYS A 115 -21.02 -8.26 0.32
C LYS A 115 -21.43 -7.27 -0.78
N ARG A 116 -21.48 -5.97 -0.47
CA ARG A 116 -21.78 -4.88 -1.42
C ARG A 116 -20.51 -4.16 -1.90
N ASP A 117 -19.33 -4.73 -1.66
CA ASP A 117 -18.05 -4.11 -1.98
C ASP A 117 -17.81 -2.77 -1.25
N GLU A 118 -18.44 -2.57 -0.09
CA GLU A 118 -18.23 -1.43 0.78
C GLU A 118 -17.36 -1.83 1.96
N THR A 119 -16.62 -0.88 2.55
CA THR A 119 -15.88 -1.10 3.79
C THR A 119 -16.83 -1.53 4.90
N MET A 120 -16.52 -2.61 5.60
CA MET A 120 -17.33 -3.03 6.76
C MET A 120 -17.27 -1.96 7.86
N GLY A 121 -18.40 -1.73 8.52
CA GLY A 121 -18.53 -0.70 9.54
C GLY A 121 -19.07 0.62 8.99
N SER A 122 -18.78 1.71 9.68
CA SER A 122 -19.30 3.03 9.34
C SER A 122 -18.75 3.57 8.01
N VAL A 123 -19.58 4.23 7.21
CA VAL A 123 -19.19 4.99 6.01
C VAL A 123 -18.11 6.03 6.33
N GLY A 124 -18.07 6.50 7.57
CA GLY A 124 -17.06 7.43 8.06
C GLY A 124 -15.63 6.90 8.08
N LEU A 125 -15.41 5.57 8.08
CA LEU A 125 -14.07 4.99 7.98
C LEU A 125 -13.30 5.53 6.76
N ASN A 126 -14.01 5.75 5.67
CA ASN A 126 -13.43 6.26 4.43
C ASN A 126 -13.13 7.77 4.44
N ALA A 127 -13.77 8.53 5.31
CA ALA A 127 -13.63 9.99 5.36
C ALA A 127 -12.32 10.45 6.01
N ASP A 128 -11.78 9.65 6.89
CA ASP A 128 -10.64 10.02 7.74
C ASP A 128 -9.27 9.57 7.25
N VAL A 129 -9.23 8.78 6.18
CA VAL A 129 -7.98 8.32 5.57
C VAL A 129 -7.53 9.22 4.42
N SER A 130 -6.22 9.26 4.15
CA SER A 130 -5.66 10.04 3.03
C SER A 130 -5.91 9.38 1.67
N GLY A 131 -6.06 8.07 1.65
CA GLY A 131 -6.34 7.29 0.45
C GLY A 131 -6.95 5.94 0.78
N ILE A 132 -7.70 5.41 -0.18
CA ILE A 132 -8.35 4.10 -0.09
C ILE A 132 -7.91 3.29 -1.30
N ILE A 133 -7.46 2.07 -1.05
CA ILE A 133 -7.15 1.09 -2.09
C ILE A 133 -8.18 -0.04 -1.95
N LYS A 134 -8.94 -0.30 -3.00
CA LYS A 134 -9.84 -1.45 -3.08
C LYS A 134 -9.28 -2.45 -4.07
N LEU A 135 -9.09 -3.68 -3.61
CA LEU A 135 -8.67 -4.79 -4.46
C LEU A 135 -9.86 -5.74 -4.61
N LYS A 136 -10.31 -5.97 -5.84
CA LYS A 136 -11.47 -6.80 -6.14
C LYS A 136 -11.11 -7.89 -7.13
N GLU A 137 -11.49 -9.12 -6.83
CA GLU A 137 -11.37 -10.23 -7.76
C GLU A 137 -12.47 -10.19 -8.82
N SER A 138 -12.11 -10.55 -10.05
CA SER A 138 -13.09 -10.74 -11.12
C SER A 138 -13.95 -11.97 -10.85
N LYS A 139 -15.27 -11.85 -11.00
CA LYS A 139 -16.22 -12.96 -10.79
C LYS A 139 -15.97 -14.16 -11.71
N ASN A 140 -15.40 -13.91 -12.89
CA ASN A 140 -15.22 -14.93 -13.93
C ASN A 140 -13.80 -15.47 -14.01
N ASN A 141 -12.84 -14.83 -13.34
CA ASN A 141 -11.44 -15.24 -13.39
C ASN A 141 -10.70 -14.76 -12.13
N TYR A 142 -10.44 -15.67 -11.22
CA TYR A 142 -9.75 -15.39 -9.95
C TYR A 142 -8.31 -14.85 -10.11
N ASN A 143 -7.69 -15.02 -11.29
CA ASN A 143 -6.39 -14.45 -11.58
C ASN A 143 -6.44 -13.00 -12.06
N LYS A 144 -7.64 -12.48 -12.38
CA LYS A 144 -7.85 -11.08 -12.73
C LYS A 144 -8.41 -10.31 -11.54
N LEU A 145 -7.80 -9.17 -11.26
CA LEU A 145 -8.22 -8.28 -10.18
C LEU A 145 -8.30 -6.85 -10.70
N THR A 146 -9.12 -6.04 -10.05
CA THR A 146 -9.13 -4.59 -10.24
C THR A 146 -8.65 -3.93 -8.95
N LEU A 147 -7.65 -3.05 -9.05
CA LEU A 147 -7.23 -2.15 -7.99
C LEU A 147 -7.84 -0.78 -8.26
N ASP A 148 -8.73 -0.32 -7.38
CA ASP A 148 -9.31 1.03 -7.42
C ASP A 148 -8.72 1.85 -6.26
N TYR A 149 -7.91 2.85 -6.58
CA TYR A 149 -7.36 3.82 -5.63
C TYR A 149 -8.13 5.13 -5.70
N LYS A 150 -8.49 5.67 -4.55
CA LYS A 150 -9.03 7.01 -4.38
C LYS A 150 -8.29 7.73 -3.27
N GLY A 151 -7.66 8.83 -3.57
CA GLY A 151 -6.90 9.63 -2.60
C GLY A 151 -7.10 11.12 -2.78
N ARG A 152 -6.72 11.88 -1.75
CA ARG A 152 -6.84 13.34 -1.75
C ARG A 152 -5.88 13.99 -2.74
N ASP A 153 -4.65 13.48 -2.80
CA ASP A 153 -3.55 14.12 -3.53
C ASP A 153 -3.39 13.61 -4.96
N LEU A 154 -3.72 12.33 -5.22
CA LEU A 154 -3.54 11.67 -6.52
C LEU A 154 -4.85 11.46 -7.29
N GLY A 155 -5.99 11.91 -6.73
CA GLY A 155 -7.29 11.68 -7.34
C GLY A 155 -7.70 10.20 -7.36
N ARG A 156 -8.18 9.71 -8.50
CA ARG A 156 -8.59 8.31 -8.69
C ARG A 156 -7.68 7.61 -9.68
N LEU A 157 -7.30 6.39 -9.37
CA LEU A 157 -6.55 5.49 -10.24
C LEU A 157 -7.22 4.12 -10.23
N GLU A 158 -7.47 3.56 -11.41
CA GLU A 158 -7.96 2.20 -11.57
C GLU A 158 -6.94 1.39 -12.39
N LEU A 159 -6.59 0.21 -11.91
CA LEU A 159 -5.65 -0.69 -12.57
C LEU A 159 -6.24 -2.09 -12.66
N ASN A 160 -6.15 -2.68 -13.84
CA ASN A 160 -6.42 -4.10 -14.01
C ASN A 160 -5.14 -4.89 -13.72
N LEU A 161 -5.25 -5.90 -12.88
CA LEU A 161 -4.14 -6.70 -12.41
C LEU A 161 -4.36 -8.17 -12.79
N LYS A 162 -3.26 -8.86 -13.05
CA LYS A 162 -3.20 -10.32 -13.15
C LYS A 162 -2.39 -10.87 -11.99
N ARG A 163 -2.92 -11.85 -11.29
CA ARG A 163 -2.20 -12.62 -10.30
C ARG A 163 -1.32 -13.65 -11.02
N ASN A 164 -0.03 -13.63 -10.73
CA ASN A 164 0.95 -14.55 -11.25
C ASN A 164 1.04 -15.80 -10.36
N ASP A 165 1.61 -16.90 -10.89
CA ASP A 165 1.76 -18.17 -10.14
C ASP A 165 2.61 -18.03 -8.87
N ASN A 166 3.54 -17.08 -8.85
CA ASN A 166 4.35 -16.75 -7.69
C ASN A 166 3.69 -15.77 -6.72
N GLN A 167 2.37 -15.55 -6.84
CA GLN A 167 1.54 -14.63 -6.04
C GLN A 167 1.89 -13.13 -6.17
N THR A 168 2.75 -12.75 -7.11
CA THR A 168 2.91 -11.35 -7.47
C THR A 168 1.80 -10.89 -8.40
N PHE A 169 1.72 -9.59 -8.66
CA PHE A 169 0.74 -9.00 -9.56
C PHE A 169 1.42 -8.27 -10.71
N SER A 170 0.87 -8.45 -11.91
CA SER A 170 1.23 -7.66 -13.09
C SER A 170 0.06 -6.76 -13.47
N VAL A 171 0.35 -5.53 -13.87
CA VAL A 171 -0.67 -4.64 -14.45
C VAL A 171 -0.95 -5.10 -15.87
N ILE A 172 -2.22 -5.20 -16.23
CA ILE A 172 -2.67 -5.55 -17.58
C ILE A 172 -3.53 -4.43 -18.14
N ASP A 173 -3.36 -4.14 -19.44
CA ASP A 173 -4.27 -3.28 -20.19
C ASP A 173 -5.27 -4.17 -20.92
N GLU A 174 -6.57 -4.01 -20.66
CA GLU A 174 -7.61 -4.79 -21.34
C GLU A 174 -7.75 -4.44 -22.83
N ASN A 175 -7.25 -3.29 -23.25
CA ASN A 175 -7.29 -2.85 -24.66
C ASN A 175 -6.08 -3.32 -25.47
N THR A 176 -5.05 -3.80 -24.80
CA THR A 176 -3.88 -4.41 -25.45
C THR A 176 -3.70 -5.80 -24.84
N ASN A 177 -3.46 -6.81 -25.67
CA ASN A 177 -3.08 -8.14 -25.20
C ASN A 177 -1.70 -8.16 -24.53
N ASP A 178 -1.05 -7.00 -24.42
CA ASP A 178 0.26 -6.84 -23.83
C ASP A 178 0.14 -6.36 -22.37
N GLU A 179 0.95 -6.94 -21.51
CA GLU A 179 1.15 -6.46 -20.13
C GLU A 179 1.60 -4.99 -20.21
N THR A 180 0.73 -4.06 -19.77
CA THR A 180 1.15 -2.65 -19.66
C THR A 180 2.29 -2.60 -18.66
N ASP A 181 3.43 -2.18 -19.12
CA ASP A 181 4.65 -2.23 -18.34
C ASP A 181 4.48 -1.34 -17.09
N TYR A 182 4.57 -1.93 -15.91
CA TYR A 182 4.56 -1.20 -14.63
C TYR A 182 5.53 -0.01 -14.64
N ASN A 183 6.62 -0.12 -15.37
CA ASN A 183 7.61 0.92 -15.57
C ASN A 183 7.02 2.14 -16.31
N LEU A 184 6.06 1.96 -17.23
CA LEU A 184 5.37 3.07 -17.88
C LEU A 184 4.52 3.86 -16.87
N LEU A 185 3.79 3.17 -15.98
CA LEU A 185 3.01 3.83 -14.93
C LEU A 185 3.90 4.58 -13.93
N LEU A 186 5.05 4.02 -13.56
CA LEU A 186 6.03 4.72 -12.72
C LEU A 186 6.58 5.96 -13.43
N PHE A 187 6.86 5.86 -14.73
CA PHE A 187 7.30 6.99 -15.54
C PHE A 187 6.24 8.09 -15.60
N ILE A 188 4.98 7.75 -15.92
CA ILE A 188 3.87 8.71 -16.00
C ILE A 188 3.71 9.43 -14.66
N LYS A 189 3.66 8.70 -13.55
CA LYS A 189 3.58 9.29 -12.20
C LYS A 189 4.72 10.25 -11.91
N TYR A 190 5.94 9.89 -12.28
CA TYR A 190 7.10 10.74 -12.09
C TYR A 190 7.04 12.00 -12.95
N ALA A 191 6.66 11.86 -14.21
CA ALA A 191 6.54 12.96 -15.17
C ALA A 191 5.44 13.95 -14.77
N VAL A 192 4.24 13.45 -14.38
CA VAL A 192 3.12 14.27 -13.93
C VAL A 192 3.44 15.03 -12.63
N ALA A 193 4.15 14.39 -11.69
CA ALA A 193 4.55 15.03 -10.43
C ALA A 193 5.61 16.13 -10.59
N LYS A 194 6.22 16.26 -11.78
CA LYS A 194 7.38 17.14 -12.03
C LYS A 194 7.19 18.03 -13.26
N LYS A 195 6.00 18.63 -13.41
CA LYS A 195 5.56 19.40 -14.59
C LYS A 195 6.51 20.48 -15.12
N ASP A 196 7.52 20.92 -14.34
CA ASP A 196 8.30 22.12 -14.68
C ASP A 196 9.79 21.85 -14.96
N PHE A 197 10.18 20.61 -15.25
CA PHE A 197 11.59 20.30 -15.46
C PHE A 197 11.85 19.42 -16.69
N ASP A 198 12.83 19.82 -17.50
CA ASP A 198 13.39 18.97 -18.56
C ASP A 198 14.27 17.89 -17.93
N TYR A 199 13.83 16.63 -18.02
CA TYR A 199 14.59 15.47 -17.58
C TYR A 199 15.00 14.62 -18.77
N THR A 200 16.24 14.19 -18.78
CA THR A 200 16.66 13.12 -19.69
C THR A 200 16.17 11.76 -19.19
N ILE A 201 16.05 10.79 -20.10
CA ILE A 201 15.68 9.41 -19.74
C ILE A 201 16.63 8.85 -18.67
N SER A 202 17.92 9.19 -18.78
CA SER A 202 18.94 8.78 -17.80
C SER A 202 18.70 9.38 -16.41
N ASP A 203 18.26 10.65 -16.33
CA ASP A 203 17.93 11.29 -15.06
C ASP A 203 16.73 10.61 -14.39
N ILE A 204 15.72 10.25 -15.18
CA ILE A 204 14.54 9.56 -14.70
C ILE A 204 14.92 8.19 -14.14
N LEU A 205 15.69 7.40 -14.89
CA LEU A 205 16.12 6.08 -14.45
C LEU A 205 16.98 6.13 -13.18
N SER A 206 17.82 7.16 -13.03
CA SER A 206 18.65 7.32 -11.82
C SER A 206 17.85 7.69 -10.56
N LYS A 207 16.65 8.29 -10.73
CA LYS A 207 15.80 8.80 -9.63
C LYS A 207 14.57 7.94 -9.36
N THR A 208 14.36 6.90 -10.15
CA THR A 208 13.20 6.00 -10.04
C THR A 208 13.66 4.55 -9.95
N ASN A 209 12.80 3.68 -9.46
CA ASN A 209 13.05 2.23 -9.42
C ASN A 209 12.64 1.53 -10.74
N ILE A 210 12.69 2.25 -11.87
CA ILE A 210 12.38 1.68 -13.18
C ILE A 210 13.52 0.75 -13.60
N LEU A 211 13.19 -0.52 -13.81
CA LEU A 211 14.15 -1.58 -14.17
C LEU A 211 14.29 -1.75 -15.70
N LEU A 212 14.42 -0.64 -16.42
CA LEU A 212 14.60 -0.62 -17.87
C LEU A 212 15.93 0.04 -18.26
N THR A 213 16.46 -0.34 -19.39
CA THR A 213 17.56 0.43 -20.02
C THR A 213 17.01 1.72 -20.64
N PRO A 214 17.84 2.77 -20.86
CA PRO A 214 17.40 4.00 -21.52
C PRO A 214 16.70 3.76 -22.87
N THR A 215 17.19 2.82 -23.66
CA THR A 215 16.62 2.45 -24.96
C THR A 215 15.23 1.82 -24.82
N GLN A 216 15.06 0.93 -23.83
CA GLN A 216 13.78 0.28 -23.55
C GLN A 216 12.74 1.29 -23.07
N LEU A 217 13.12 2.19 -22.15
CA LEU A 217 12.22 3.23 -21.66
C LEU A 217 11.84 4.22 -22.76
N GLY A 218 12.80 4.65 -23.59
CA GLY A 218 12.55 5.51 -24.73
C GLY A 218 11.57 4.90 -25.74
N GLY A 219 11.75 3.61 -26.06
CA GLY A 219 10.83 2.88 -26.94
C GLY A 219 9.42 2.72 -26.34
N LEU A 220 9.33 2.55 -25.03
CA LEU A 220 8.05 2.47 -24.31
C LEU A 220 7.28 3.80 -24.36
N ILE A 221 7.97 4.91 -24.08
CA ILE A 221 7.41 6.27 -24.16
C ILE A 221 6.91 6.54 -25.57
N GLN A 222 7.71 6.25 -26.58
CA GLN A 222 7.37 6.54 -27.97
C GLN A 222 6.13 5.78 -28.47
N ARG A 223 5.95 4.53 -28.05
CA ARG A 223 4.76 3.72 -28.35
C ARG A 223 3.48 4.23 -27.67
N ASN A 224 3.61 4.96 -26.58
CA ASN A 224 2.48 5.45 -25.78
C ASN A 224 2.35 6.97 -25.78
N LEU A 225 3.02 7.68 -26.70
CA LEU A 225 2.98 9.15 -26.81
C LEU A 225 1.55 9.69 -26.90
N SER A 226 0.66 9.03 -27.64
CA SER A 226 -0.73 9.45 -27.79
C SER A 226 -1.56 9.36 -26.49
N LEU A 227 -1.12 8.56 -25.51
CA LEU A 227 -1.72 8.50 -24.18
C LEU A 227 -1.15 9.59 -23.27
N LEU A 228 0.15 9.91 -23.43
CA LEU A 228 0.85 10.93 -22.64
C LEU A 228 0.49 12.36 -23.04
N GLU A 229 0.06 12.59 -24.29
CA GLU A 229 -0.35 13.91 -24.79
C GLU A 229 -1.79 14.29 -24.42
N LYS A 230 -2.57 13.37 -23.85
CA LYS A 230 -3.98 13.58 -23.47
C LYS A 230 -4.19 13.98 -22.01
N GLU A 231 -3.16 13.97 -21.19
CA GLU A 231 -3.14 14.40 -19.79
C GLU A 231 -2.27 15.67 -19.61
#